data_d416d813912dd4b2bac508296abe8f72
#
_entry.id   d416d813912dd4b2bac508296abe8f72
#
_cell.length_a   1.000
_cell.length_b   1.000
_cell.length_c   1.000
_cell.angle_alpha   90.00
_cell.angle_beta   90.00
_cell.angle_gamma   90.00
#
_symmetry.space_group_name_H-M   'P 1'
#
loop_
_entity.id
_entity.type
_entity.pdbx_description
1 polymer ?
#
loop_
_entity_poly.entity_id
_entity_poly.type
_entity_poly.pdbx_seq_one_letter_code
_entity_poly.pdbx_strand_id
1 'polypeptide(L)'
;NKLEVRLFETKDSIYIRLEFYTLEQGKWTKKNQFEFEKDGISGIDPDISDFNNDSYLDFNYKALIAARGANDVRRLFIYDHLGDSLILIKNSLDYPNMVYNKRLNCIDAWLIHGCSSQAFLQIKKDSLIDFAWIQLSNGINIYEVDSKGNEKEILNNTTNQYGCYTRFVSYKPLIEYESYAEE
;
A
#
# COMPACT_ATOMS: atom_id res chain seq x y z
N ASN A 1 7.75 -6.89 20.94
CA ASN A 1 8.65 -6.70 19.77
C ASN A 1 9.19 -5.28 19.74
N LYS A 2 10.29 -5.05 19.03
CA LYS A 2 10.92 -3.75 18.88
C LYS A 2 11.37 -3.57 17.43
N LEU A 3 11.07 -2.41 16.85
CA LEU A 3 11.55 -1.99 15.54
C LEU A 3 12.49 -0.79 15.73
N GLU A 4 13.72 -0.90 15.24
CA GLU A 4 14.65 0.22 15.12
C GLU A 4 14.73 0.68 13.68
N VAL A 5 14.54 1.98 13.48
CA VAL A 5 14.65 2.63 12.18
C VAL A 5 15.76 3.66 12.25
N ARG A 6 16.75 3.55 11.39
CA ARG A 6 17.91 4.46 11.34
C ARG A 6 18.07 5.02 9.94
N LEU A 7 18.14 6.34 9.86
CA LEU A 7 18.63 7.04 8.67
C LEU A 7 20.12 7.27 8.79
N PHE A 8 20.84 7.06 7.72
CA PHE A 8 22.25 7.42 7.63
C PHE A 8 22.60 7.89 6.22
N GLU A 9 23.54 8.83 6.16
CA GLU A 9 24.01 9.40 4.91
C GLU A 9 25.40 8.85 4.58
N THR A 10 25.60 8.60 3.31
CA THR A 10 26.91 8.46 2.69
C THR A 10 27.22 9.72 1.88
N LYS A 11 28.37 9.78 1.23
CA LYS A 11 28.75 10.94 0.41
C LYS A 11 27.73 11.24 -0.71
N ASP A 12 27.08 10.22 -1.25
CA ASP A 12 26.29 10.32 -2.48
C ASP A 12 24.83 9.87 -2.31
N SER A 13 24.47 9.27 -1.17
CA SER A 13 23.12 8.68 -0.99
C SER A 13 22.70 8.66 0.48
N ILE A 14 21.40 8.68 0.69
CA ILE A 14 20.74 8.47 1.98
C ILE A 14 20.19 7.05 2.02
N TYR A 15 20.35 6.38 3.15
CA TYR A 15 19.88 5.04 3.40
C TYR A 15 18.97 4.98 4.61
N ILE A 16 18.01 4.05 4.57
CA ILE A 16 17.22 3.65 5.72
C ILE A 16 17.56 2.21 6.06
N ARG A 17 17.88 1.95 7.35
CA ARG A 17 18.05 0.61 7.90
C ARG A 17 16.94 0.35 8.90
N LEU A 18 16.31 -0.81 8.75
CA LEU A 18 15.25 -1.34 9.61
C LEU A 18 15.79 -2.60 10.28
N GLU A 19 15.71 -2.67 11.61
CA GLU A 19 16.08 -3.86 12.38
C GLU A 19 14.93 -4.24 13.31
N PHE A 20 14.41 -5.45 13.12
CA PHE A 20 13.32 -5.98 13.91
C PHE A 20 13.84 -6.98 14.92
N TYR A 21 13.40 -6.82 16.17
CA TYR A 21 13.82 -7.63 17.30
C TYR A 21 12.63 -8.18 18.06
N THR A 22 12.80 -9.38 18.60
CA THR A 22 11.88 -10.01 19.54
C THR A 22 12.56 -10.20 20.91
N LEU A 23 11.78 -10.23 21.96
CA LEU A 23 12.26 -10.47 23.32
C LEU A 23 12.22 -11.95 23.63
N GLU A 24 13.37 -12.62 23.63
CA GLU A 24 13.52 -14.03 23.95
C GLU A 24 14.31 -14.20 25.24
N GLN A 25 13.74 -14.84 26.24
CA GLN A 25 14.36 -15.09 27.55
C GLN A 25 15.01 -13.83 28.18
N GLY A 26 14.35 -12.68 28.05
CA GLY A 26 14.81 -11.40 28.56
C GLY A 26 15.91 -10.71 27.77
N LYS A 27 16.26 -11.20 26.57
CA LYS A 27 17.23 -10.60 25.66
C LYS A 27 16.58 -10.26 24.30
N TRP A 28 16.98 -9.13 23.72
CA TRP A 28 16.57 -8.75 22.39
C TRP A 28 17.35 -9.54 21.33
N THR A 29 16.61 -10.34 20.55
CA THR A 29 17.17 -11.14 19.44
C THR A 29 16.73 -10.50 18.12
N LYS A 30 17.70 -10.18 17.27
CA LYS A 30 17.42 -9.62 15.93
C LYS A 30 16.86 -10.70 15.01
N LYS A 31 15.67 -10.47 14.46
CA LYS A 31 14.98 -11.38 13.52
C LYS A 31 15.18 -10.97 12.08
N ASN A 32 15.04 -9.68 11.77
CA ASN A 32 15.18 -9.16 10.40
C ASN A 32 16.07 -7.92 10.39
N GLN A 33 16.72 -7.72 9.24
CA GLN A 33 17.38 -6.47 8.88
C GLN A 33 17.12 -6.20 7.40
N PHE A 34 16.71 -4.97 7.11
CA PHE A 34 16.52 -4.47 5.76
C PHE A 34 17.29 -3.17 5.59
N GLU A 35 17.78 -2.92 4.39
CA GLU A 35 18.46 -1.69 4.06
C GLU A 35 18.06 -1.26 2.65
N PHE A 36 17.71 0.03 2.50
CA PHE A 36 17.27 0.58 1.22
C PHE A 36 17.87 1.96 1.03
N GLU A 37 18.26 2.25 -0.19
CA GLU A 37 18.51 3.63 -0.59
C GLU A 37 17.19 4.40 -0.57
N LYS A 38 17.25 5.64 -0.13
CA LYS A 38 16.10 6.52 0.04
C LYS A 38 16.26 7.78 -0.80
N ASP A 39 15.18 8.19 -1.43
CA ASP A 39 15.07 9.53 -2.00
C ASP A 39 15.26 10.58 -0.90
N GLY A 40 16.24 11.47 -1.06
CA GLY A 40 16.72 12.39 -0.04
C GLY A 40 15.76 13.50 0.38
N ILE A 41 14.68 13.72 -0.35
CA ILE A 41 13.85 14.94 -0.22
C ILE A 41 12.85 14.85 0.95
N SER A 42 12.33 13.67 1.27
CA SER A 42 11.27 13.50 2.27
C SER A 42 11.75 12.79 3.53
N GLY A 43 11.20 13.14 4.68
CA GLY A 43 11.31 12.33 5.90
C GLY A 43 10.76 10.91 5.67
N ILE A 44 10.91 10.03 6.65
CA ILE A 44 10.43 8.64 6.53
C ILE A 44 8.93 8.52 6.81
N ASP A 45 8.34 9.46 7.57
CA ASP A 45 6.92 9.47 7.92
C ASP A 45 6.40 8.04 8.23
N PRO A 46 6.88 7.42 9.33
CA PRO A 46 6.54 6.04 9.65
C PRO A 46 5.10 5.94 10.10
N ASP A 47 4.44 4.84 9.73
CA ASP A 47 3.10 4.50 10.19
C ASP A 47 3.06 3.05 10.68
N ILE A 48 2.29 2.83 11.75
CA ILE A 48 2.08 1.52 12.36
C ILE A 48 0.57 1.30 12.43
N SER A 49 0.07 0.39 11.62
CA SER A 49 -1.34 0.07 11.49
C SER A 49 -1.52 -1.38 11.05
N ASP A 50 -2.72 -1.93 11.25
CA ASP A 50 -3.07 -3.27 10.79
C ASP A 50 -3.52 -3.20 9.32
N PHE A 51 -2.61 -3.49 8.40
CA PHE A 51 -2.84 -3.41 6.96
C PHE A 51 -3.49 -4.66 6.35
N ASN A 52 -3.46 -5.79 7.06
CA ASN A 52 -4.01 -7.06 6.57
C ASN A 52 -5.22 -7.55 7.37
N ASN A 53 -5.63 -6.80 8.41
CA ASN A 53 -6.73 -7.10 9.32
C ASN A 53 -6.57 -8.43 10.06
N ASP A 54 -5.35 -8.73 10.50
CA ASP A 54 -5.04 -9.91 11.30
C ASP A 54 -4.96 -9.62 12.81
N SER A 55 -5.23 -8.37 13.20
CA SER A 55 -5.17 -7.82 14.57
C SER A 55 -3.74 -7.61 15.11
N TYR A 56 -2.73 -7.74 14.27
CA TYR A 56 -1.36 -7.35 14.59
C TYR A 56 -0.99 -6.07 13.86
N LEU A 57 -0.03 -5.34 14.41
CA LEU A 57 0.42 -4.08 13.82
C LEU A 57 1.53 -4.33 12.81
N ASP A 58 1.30 -3.84 11.61
CA ASP A 58 2.24 -3.80 10.51
C ASP A 58 3.03 -2.49 10.52
N PHE A 59 4.03 -2.39 9.69
CA PHE A 59 4.87 -1.20 9.57
C PHE A 59 4.97 -0.74 8.13
N ASN A 60 4.83 0.56 7.91
CA ASN A 60 5.16 1.16 6.64
C ASN A 60 5.87 2.50 6.81
N TYR A 61 6.57 2.95 5.79
CA TYR A 61 7.17 4.27 5.77
C TYR A 61 7.17 4.85 4.36
N LYS A 62 7.16 6.17 4.28
CA LYS A 62 7.26 6.92 3.04
C LYS A 62 8.63 6.72 2.40
N ALA A 63 8.66 6.01 1.26
CA ALA A 63 9.88 5.73 0.52
C ALA A 63 10.22 6.87 -0.45
N LEU A 64 9.21 7.36 -1.17
CA LEU A 64 9.36 8.48 -2.10
C LEU A 64 8.01 9.19 -2.33
N ILE A 65 8.06 10.32 -2.99
CA ILE A 65 6.89 11.09 -3.44
C ILE A 65 6.95 11.19 -4.96
N ALA A 66 5.85 10.85 -5.63
CA ALA A 66 5.73 10.93 -7.09
C ALA A 66 4.59 11.86 -7.51
N ALA A 67 4.41 12.05 -8.83
CA ALA A 67 3.34 12.86 -9.43
C ALA A 67 3.21 14.27 -8.80
N ARG A 68 4.32 14.96 -8.57
CA ARG A 68 4.37 16.32 -7.97
C ARG A 68 3.73 16.41 -6.58
N GLY A 69 3.81 15.36 -5.79
CA GLY A 69 3.25 15.31 -4.43
C GLY A 69 1.93 14.55 -4.30
N ALA A 70 1.30 14.18 -5.40
CA ALA A 70 0.00 13.52 -5.38
C ALA A 70 0.06 12.02 -5.04
N ASN A 71 1.21 11.38 -5.25
CA ASN A 71 1.42 9.97 -4.96
C ASN A 71 2.41 9.80 -3.80
N ASP A 72 1.89 9.41 -2.63
CA ASP A 72 2.67 8.97 -1.48
C ASP A 72 3.02 7.48 -1.66
N VAL A 73 4.28 7.19 -1.95
CA VAL A 73 4.75 5.84 -2.23
C VAL A 73 5.42 5.27 -0.98
N ARG A 74 4.84 4.20 -0.44
CA ARG A 74 5.26 3.62 0.83
C ARG A 74 5.83 2.22 0.67
N ARG A 75 6.85 1.91 1.46
CA ARG A 75 7.36 0.56 1.62
C ARG A 75 6.63 -0.10 2.77
N LEU A 76 5.99 -1.24 2.50
CA LEU A 76 5.13 -1.95 3.45
C LEU A 76 5.81 -3.22 3.95
N PHE A 77 5.69 -3.45 5.26
CA PHE A 77 6.13 -4.65 5.96
C PHE A 77 4.98 -5.20 6.78
N ILE A 78 4.66 -6.46 6.59
CA ILE A 78 3.64 -7.19 7.36
C ILE A 78 4.30 -7.98 8.46
N TYR A 79 3.75 -7.90 9.67
CA TYR A 79 4.22 -8.70 10.78
C TYR A 79 3.64 -10.11 10.72
N ASP A 80 4.51 -11.08 10.54
CA ASP A 80 4.18 -12.51 10.64
C ASP A 80 4.30 -12.95 12.11
N HIS A 81 3.16 -13.06 12.80
CA HIS A 81 3.11 -13.45 14.21
C HIS A 81 3.51 -14.92 14.46
N LEU A 82 3.40 -15.80 13.43
CA LEU A 82 3.81 -17.21 13.55
C LEU A 82 5.32 -17.35 13.41
N GLY A 83 5.92 -16.61 12.48
CA GLY A 83 7.36 -16.58 12.28
C GLY A 83 8.09 -15.57 13.17
N ASP A 84 7.34 -14.72 13.91
CA ASP A 84 7.83 -13.61 14.72
C ASP A 84 8.84 -12.75 13.97
N SER A 85 8.43 -12.30 12.79
CA SER A 85 9.29 -11.60 11.83
C SER A 85 8.51 -10.61 10.95
N LEU A 86 9.22 -9.68 10.30
CA LEU A 86 8.64 -8.80 9.29
C LEU A 86 8.79 -9.37 7.89
N ILE A 87 7.70 -9.38 7.12
CA ILE A 87 7.70 -9.73 5.70
C ILE A 87 7.65 -8.45 4.90
N LEU A 88 8.70 -8.20 4.12
CA LEU A 88 8.71 -7.09 3.15
C LEU A 88 7.74 -7.40 2.00
N ILE A 89 6.81 -6.49 1.74
CA ILE A 89 5.94 -6.54 0.54
C ILE A 89 6.73 -5.95 -0.64
N LYS A 90 7.20 -6.83 -1.53
CA LYS A 90 8.21 -6.52 -2.54
C LYS A 90 7.77 -5.45 -3.55
N ASN A 91 6.51 -5.48 -3.94
CA ASN A 91 5.93 -4.57 -4.94
C ASN A 91 5.09 -3.45 -4.32
N SER A 92 5.24 -3.17 -3.03
CA SER A 92 4.48 -2.09 -2.37
C SER A 92 4.76 -0.70 -2.97
N LEU A 93 5.92 -0.50 -3.60
CA LEU A 93 6.26 0.77 -4.25
C LEU A 93 5.50 1.02 -5.56
N ASP A 94 4.90 -0.01 -6.15
CA ASP A 94 4.10 0.12 -7.38
C ASP A 94 2.69 0.68 -7.10
N TYR A 95 2.29 0.72 -5.82
CA TYR A 95 0.95 1.05 -5.36
C TYR A 95 0.97 2.26 -4.42
N PRO A 96 0.89 3.50 -4.95
CA PRO A 96 0.86 4.70 -4.11
C PRO A 96 -0.47 4.88 -3.38
N ASN A 97 -0.45 5.73 -2.35
CA ASN A 97 -1.63 6.13 -1.58
C ASN A 97 -2.42 4.93 -1.03
N MET A 98 -1.72 3.87 -0.60
CA MET A 98 -2.34 2.67 -0.04
C MET A 98 -3.08 2.97 1.26
N VAL A 99 -4.29 2.38 1.40
CA VAL A 99 -5.03 2.32 2.66
C VAL A 99 -5.66 0.95 2.83
N TYR A 100 -5.90 0.56 4.08
CA TYR A 100 -6.73 -0.62 4.35
C TYR A 100 -8.21 -0.28 4.12
N ASN A 101 -8.84 -1.02 3.24
CA ASN A 101 -10.26 -0.90 2.87
C ASN A 101 -11.09 -1.89 3.69
N LYS A 102 -11.75 -1.39 4.74
CA LYS A 102 -12.58 -2.19 5.65
C LYS A 102 -13.75 -2.86 4.95
N ARG A 103 -14.35 -2.19 3.95
CA ARG A 103 -15.55 -2.69 3.25
C ARG A 103 -15.25 -3.96 2.44
N LEU A 104 -14.14 -3.97 1.75
CA LEU A 104 -13.73 -5.09 0.90
C LEU A 104 -12.72 -6.02 1.57
N ASN A 105 -12.29 -5.70 2.80
CA ASN A 105 -11.22 -6.40 3.52
C ASN A 105 -9.99 -6.60 2.64
N CYS A 106 -9.45 -5.50 2.13
CA CYS A 106 -8.33 -5.50 1.21
C CYS A 106 -7.48 -4.23 1.38
N ILE A 107 -6.36 -4.16 0.69
CA ILE A 107 -5.65 -2.89 0.49
C ILE A 107 -6.20 -2.26 -0.79
N ASP A 108 -6.52 -0.98 -0.77
CA ASP A 108 -6.72 -0.24 -2.00
C ASP A 108 -5.61 0.80 -2.18
N ALA A 109 -5.18 0.98 -3.42
CA ALA A 109 -4.17 1.94 -3.82
C ALA A 109 -4.74 2.88 -4.88
N TRP A 110 -4.42 4.16 -4.76
CA TRP A 110 -4.96 5.21 -5.62
C TRP A 110 -3.84 5.95 -6.35
N LEU A 111 -3.75 5.73 -7.65
CA LEU A 111 -2.73 6.29 -8.52
C LEU A 111 -3.24 7.55 -9.21
N ILE A 112 -2.49 8.64 -9.11
CA ILE A 112 -2.78 9.92 -9.77
C ILE A 112 -1.80 10.13 -10.91
N HIS A 113 -2.32 10.22 -12.14
CA HIS A 113 -1.51 10.34 -13.38
C HIS A 113 -2.24 11.12 -14.48
N GLY A 114 -2.71 12.33 -14.18
CA GLY A 114 -3.54 13.13 -15.07
C GLY A 114 -5.02 13.04 -14.70
N CYS A 115 -5.61 11.86 -14.72
CA CYS A 115 -6.77 11.46 -13.93
C CYS A 115 -6.31 10.48 -12.83
N SER A 116 -7.14 9.51 -12.45
CA SER A 116 -6.75 8.51 -11.46
C SER A 116 -7.09 7.09 -11.88
N SER A 117 -6.35 6.16 -11.31
CA SER A 117 -6.68 4.73 -11.28
C SER A 117 -6.68 4.24 -9.84
N GLN A 118 -7.47 3.24 -9.56
CA GLN A 118 -7.53 2.62 -8.23
C GLN A 118 -7.45 1.11 -8.36
N ALA A 119 -6.54 0.49 -7.62
CA ALA A 119 -6.38 -0.95 -7.54
C ALA A 119 -6.90 -1.47 -6.21
N PHE A 120 -7.59 -2.63 -6.22
CA PHE A 120 -8.01 -3.39 -5.05
C PHE A 120 -7.15 -4.65 -4.94
N LEU A 121 -6.45 -4.80 -3.82
CA LEU A 121 -5.29 -5.65 -3.68
C LEU A 121 -5.46 -6.63 -2.52
N GLN A 122 -4.98 -7.86 -2.71
CA GLN A 122 -4.81 -8.82 -1.62
C GLN A 122 -3.33 -9.11 -1.40
N ILE A 123 -2.93 -9.28 -0.15
CA ILE A 123 -1.59 -9.76 0.18
C ILE A 123 -1.53 -11.27 -0.07
N LYS A 124 -0.60 -11.69 -0.91
CA LYS A 124 -0.27 -13.11 -1.13
C LYS A 124 1.21 -13.31 -0.91
N LYS A 125 1.56 -13.97 0.18
CA LYS A 125 2.95 -14.14 0.64
C LYS A 125 3.62 -12.78 0.88
N ASP A 126 4.49 -12.36 -0.01
CA ASP A 126 5.31 -11.15 0.07
C ASP A 126 4.99 -10.14 -1.04
N SER A 127 3.80 -10.21 -1.60
CA SER A 127 3.39 -9.37 -2.74
C SER A 127 1.91 -8.97 -2.66
N LEU A 128 1.60 -7.81 -3.21
CA LEU A 128 0.25 -7.33 -3.49
C LEU A 128 -0.20 -7.86 -4.85
N ILE A 129 -1.40 -8.42 -4.91
CA ILE A 129 -1.99 -8.96 -6.14
C ILE A 129 -3.33 -8.29 -6.37
N ASP A 130 -3.49 -7.70 -7.54
CA ASP A 130 -4.74 -7.09 -7.98
C ASP A 130 -5.83 -8.16 -8.12
N PHE A 131 -7.04 -7.85 -7.65
CA PHE A 131 -8.24 -8.63 -7.95
C PHE A 131 -9.32 -7.79 -8.64
N ALA A 132 -9.20 -6.46 -8.59
CA ALA A 132 -10.01 -5.52 -9.36
C ALA A 132 -9.30 -4.18 -9.49
N TRP A 133 -9.64 -3.41 -10.50
CA TRP A 133 -9.18 -2.02 -10.63
C TRP A 133 -10.18 -1.15 -11.37
N ILE A 134 -10.12 0.14 -11.08
CA ILE A 134 -10.93 1.19 -11.70
C ILE A 134 -10.00 2.15 -12.41
N GLN A 135 -10.38 2.58 -13.61
CA GLN A 135 -9.71 3.66 -14.33
C GLN A 135 -10.70 4.78 -14.60
N LEU A 136 -10.33 5.99 -14.20
CA LEU A 136 -11.00 7.22 -14.56
C LEU A 136 -10.19 7.95 -15.64
N SER A 137 -10.84 8.29 -16.74
CA SER A 137 -10.26 9.09 -17.84
C SER A 137 -11.39 9.83 -18.56
N ASN A 138 -11.72 9.47 -19.80
CA ASN A 138 -12.88 9.96 -20.52
C ASN A 138 -14.18 9.18 -20.18
N GLY A 139 -14.24 8.63 -19.01
CA GLY A 139 -15.29 7.77 -18.50
C GLY A 139 -14.81 6.98 -17.30
N ILE A 140 -15.51 5.91 -16.97
CA ILE A 140 -15.13 4.97 -15.92
C ILE A 140 -15.07 3.56 -16.52
N ASN A 141 -13.95 2.89 -16.35
CA ASN A 141 -13.76 1.49 -16.68
C ASN A 141 -13.45 0.71 -15.41
N ILE A 142 -14.09 -0.47 -15.24
CA ILE A 142 -13.87 -1.36 -14.10
C ILE A 142 -13.52 -2.74 -14.60
N TYR A 143 -12.48 -3.32 -14.03
CA TYR A 143 -11.98 -4.63 -14.37
C TYR A 143 -11.88 -5.51 -13.13
N GLU A 144 -12.25 -6.78 -13.28
CA GLU A 144 -11.93 -7.86 -12.34
C GLU A 144 -10.73 -8.65 -12.88
N VAL A 145 -9.85 -9.08 -11.98
CA VAL A 145 -8.65 -9.86 -12.32
C VAL A 145 -8.77 -11.24 -11.69
N ASP A 146 -8.68 -12.28 -12.49
CA ASP A 146 -8.75 -13.66 -12.02
C ASP A 146 -7.42 -14.13 -11.37
N SER A 147 -7.42 -15.31 -10.79
CA SER A 147 -6.24 -15.90 -10.14
C SER A 147 -5.06 -16.19 -11.09
N LYS A 148 -5.28 -16.09 -12.41
CA LYS A 148 -4.26 -16.27 -13.45
C LYS A 148 -3.76 -14.93 -13.99
N GLY A 149 -4.33 -13.81 -13.51
CA GLY A 149 -4.01 -12.46 -13.98
C GLY A 149 -4.77 -12.06 -15.26
N ASN A 150 -5.81 -12.79 -15.67
CA ASN A 150 -6.63 -12.37 -16.80
C ASN A 150 -7.63 -11.31 -16.35
N GLU A 151 -7.70 -10.22 -17.10
CA GLU A 151 -8.63 -9.13 -16.86
C GLU A 151 -9.96 -9.35 -17.57
N LYS A 152 -11.05 -9.03 -16.87
CA LYS A 152 -12.40 -9.00 -17.41
C LYS A 152 -13.02 -7.64 -17.15
N GLU A 153 -13.33 -6.91 -18.22
CA GLU A 153 -14.10 -5.68 -18.13
C GLU A 153 -15.52 -5.97 -17.66
N ILE A 154 -15.95 -5.33 -16.57
CA ILE A 154 -17.29 -5.48 -15.99
C ILE A 154 -18.12 -4.21 -16.11
N LEU A 155 -17.48 -3.06 -16.35
CA LEU A 155 -18.13 -1.80 -16.64
C LEU A 155 -17.26 -0.97 -17.58
N ASN A 156 -17.89 -0.42 -18.62
CA ASN A 156 -17.32 0.59 -19.49
C ASN A 156 -18.38 1.66 -19.75
N ASN A 157 -18.21 2.82 -19.12
CA ASN A 157 -19.15 3.93 -19.27
C ASN A 157 -18.40 5.19 -19.69
N THR A 158 -18.65 5.65 -20.90
CA THR A 158 -18.06 6.86 -21.47
C THR A 158 -18.70 8.16 -20.97
N THR A 159 -19.89 8.06 -20.36
CA THR A 159 -20.54 9.21 -19.69
C THR A 159 -20.07 9.27 -18.26
N ASN A 160 -18.98 9.99 -18.05
CA ASN A 160 -18.42 10.10 -16.72
C ASN A 160 -19.21 11.11 -15.86
N GLN A 161 -19.94 10.61 -14.89
CA GLN A 161 -20.58 11.42 -13.85
C GLN A 161 -19.66 11.66 -12.64
N TYR A 162 -18.51 10.98 -12.58
CA TYR A 162 -17.54 11.06 -11.48
C TYR A 162 -16.40 12.02 -11.85
N GLY A 163 -15.86 12.70 -10.87
CA GLY A 163 -14.65 13.51 -11.06
C GLY A 163 -13.42 12.64 -11.38
N CYS A 164 -12.44 13.23 -12.07
CA CYS A 164 -11.19 12.56 -12.45
C CYS A 164 -10.40 11.99 -11.26
N TYR A 165 -10.66 12.50 -10.05
CA TYR A 165 -9.95 12.17 -8.82
C TYR A 165 -10.87 11.56 -7.76
N THR A 166 -11.99 10.97 -8.18
CA THR A 166 -12.87 10.23 -7.27
C THR A 166 -12.18 8.94 -6.84
N ARG A 167 -12.24 8.65 -5.54
CA ARG A 167 -11.80 7.38 -4.95
C ARG A 167 -13.00 6.57 -4.48
N PHE A 168 -12.98 5.27 -4.66
CA PHE A 168 -14.11 4.38 -4.37
C PHE A 168 -13.76 3.41 -3.26
N VAL A 169 -14.68 3.25 -2.30
CA VAL A 169 -14.58 2.22 -1.26
C VAL A 169 -15.04 0.84 -1.75
N SER A 170 -15.79 0.79 -2.87
CA SER A 170 -16.22 -0.45 -3.51
C SER A 170 -16.37 -0.24 -5.01
N TYR A 171 -16.00 -1.26 -5.77
CA TYR A 171 -16.16 -1.30 -7.22
C TYR A 171 -17.44 -2.06 -7.66
N LYS A 172 -18.09 -2.81 -6.73
CA LYS A 172 -19.27 -3.64 -7.02
C LYS A 172 -20.13 -3.83 -5.75
N PRO A 173 -21.20 -3.02 -5.53
CA PRO A 173 -21.55 -1.83 -6.32
C PRO A 173 -20.50 -0.73 -6.21
N LEU A 174 -20.50 0.21 -7.16
CA LEU A 174 -19.63 1.36 -7.16
C LEU A 174 -20.06 2.33 -6.06
N ILE A 175 -19.20 2.58 -5.08
CA ILE A 175 -19.47 3.46 -3.92
C ILE A 175 -18.24 4.31 -3.67
N GLU A 176 -18.43 5.64 -3.60
CA GLU A 176 -17.37 6.60 -3.30
C GLU A 176 -17.01 6.62 -1.81
N TYR A 177 -15.76 6.96 -1.49
CA TYR A 177 -15.32 7.12 -0.10
C TYR A 177 -16.08 8.23 0.64
N GLU A 178 -16.34 9.36 -0.02
CA GLU A 178 -17.05 10.48 0.59
C GLU A 178 -18.48 10.10 0.98
N SER A 179 -19.22 9.41 0.09
CA SER A 179 -20.57 8.95 0.38
C SER A 179 -20.62 7.86 1.45
N TYR A 180 -19.54 7.10 1.62
CA TYR A 180 -19.43 6.08 2.67
C TYR A 180 -19.17 6.66 4.06
N ALA A 181 -18.53 7.84 4.14
CA ALA A 181 -18.25 8.52 5.42
C ALA A 181 -19.49 9.17 6.04
N GLU A 182 -20.57 9.34 5.27
CA GLU A 182 -21.83 9.94 5.73
C GLU A 182 -22.84 8.91 6.29
N GLU A 183 -22.60 7.61 6.14
CA GLU A 183 -23.39 6.50 6.73
C GLU A 183 -22.84 6.08 8.10
#